data_33927938f0e41c9be4c36d7809b8196d
#
_entry.id   33927938f0e41c9be4c36d7809b8196d
#
_cell.length_a   1.000
_cell.length_b   1.000
_cell.length_c   1.000
_cell.angle_alpha   90.00
_cell.angle_beta   90.00
_cell.angle_gamma   90.00
#
_symmetry.space_group_name_H-M   'P 1'
#
loop_
_entity.id
_entity.type
_entity.pdbx_description
1 polymer ?
#
loop_
_entity_poly.entity_id
_entity_poly.type
_entity_poly.pdbx_seq_one_letter_code
_entity_poly.pdbx_strand_id
1 'polypeptide(L)'
;MLEELATRAAREARRHAVMVATMARAGVIRPHHPLHLGQAGLSLLGWGLGLAGGISAQARLVPDRAFVVDELGELTWREVDERSTRLANSLRGLGVGEGDSVAVLCRNHRGFVEVSTALTKLGAHILYLNTAFAAPQVGEVCGRESTAAIVHDEEFGPLVDSAGIDVPRIVAWHEGGETPYPVVEDLIREGATDRPTPPTTASRPIILTSGTTGSPKGAPRGEADLDGAVALLTMPFREGGRTHIAAPMFHTWGWAHLALAMLLGSTVVLRRRFDPAEAVRVLREERCDAMIAIPVMLQRILQLPPDQRAGDWSALRVVAASGSALPGDLATEWMDAFGDNLYNTYGSTEVAWATIASPADMRAAPGTAGRPPHNTVVRLYDDDGRPTPPGGTGRIFVGNSMLFGGYSGGGHKEQIDGLMSTGDVGRFDEDGRLFVEGRDDEMIVSGGENVFPKEVEDCLTRHPAVVEAAAVGVDDPDFGKRLRAFVVRSGDVDDEELKELVKQNLARYKVPREIVFLDELPRNATGKVLKRELAEREE
;
A
#
# COMPACT_ATOMS: atom_id res chain seq x y z
N MET A 1 6.11 6.31 -40.95
CA MET A 1 4.66 6.18 -40.71
C MET A 1 4.16 4.73 -40.79
N LEU A 2 4.32 3.94 -41.91
CA LEU A 2 3.87 2.52 -41.92
C LEU A 2 4.68 1.61 -41.02
N GLU A 3 6.01 1.76 -40.92
CA GLU A 3 6.87 1.03 -39.97
C GLU A 3 6.59 1.38 -38.54
N GLU A 4 6.32 2.64 -38.23
CA GLU A 4 5.94 3.07 -36.87
C GLU A 4 4.58 2.51 -36.46
N LEU A 5 3.59 2.51 -37.39
CA LEU A 5 2.29 1.89 -37.16
C LEU A 5 2.41 0.37 -36.94
N ALA A 6 3.22 -0.30 -37.76
CA ALA A 6 3.48 -1.74 -37.62
C ALA A 6 4.17 -2.06 -36.28
N THR A 7 5.17 -1.25 -35.87
CA THR A 7 5.88 -1.39 -34.62
C THR A 7 4.93 -1.16 -33.42
N ARG A 8 4.06 -0.17 -33.51
CA ARG A 8 3.05 0.12 -32.47
C ARG A 8 2.04 -1.03 -32.36
N ALA A 9 1.51 -1.51 -33.49
CA ALA A 9 0.59 -2.64 -33.50
C ALA A 9 1.22 -3.92 -32.96
N ALA A 10 2.49 -4.19 -33.28
CA ALA A 10 3.23 -5.34 -32.74
C ALA A 10 3.44 -5.24 -31.23
N ARG A 11 3.74 -4.05 -30.70
CA ARG A 11 3.84 -3.81 -29.24
C ARG A 11 2.50 -4.03 -28.54
N GLU A 12 1.41 -3.51 -29.10
CA GLU A 12 0.06 -3.70 -28.53
C GLU A 12 -0.35 -5.17 -28.56
N ALA A 13 -0.11 -5.88 -29.66
CA ALA A 13 -0.39 -7.32 -29.76
C ALA A 13 0.41 -8.11 -28.72
N ARG A 14 1.71 -7.80 -28.52
CA ARG A 14 2.55 -8.42 -27.50
C ARG A 14 2.04 -8.12 -26.08
N ARG A 15 1.64 -6.87 -25.81
CA ARG A 15 1.06 -6.46 -24.53
C ARG A 15 -0.18 -7.30 -24.21
N HIS A 16 -1.14 -7.40 -25.15
CA HIS A 16 -2.34 -8.21 -24.97
C HIS A 16 -2.03 -9.70 -24.79
N ALA A 17 -1.07 -10.24 -25.55
CA ALA A 17 -0.67 -11.64 -25.41
C ALA A 17 -0.08 -11.93 -24.02
N VAL A 18 0.77 -11.04 -23.49
CA VAL A 18 1.33 -11.16 -22.12
C VAL A 18 0.21 -11.05 -21.09
N MET A 19 -0.72 -10.12 -21.25
CA MET A 19 -1.86 -9.96 -20.36
C MET A 19 -2.72 -11.24 -20.28
N VAL A 20 -3.13 -11.77 -21.44
CA VAL A 20 -3.94 -13.02 -21.52
C VAL A 20 -3.18 -14.19 -20.92
N ALA A 21 -1.90 -14.36 -21.25
CA ALA A 21 -1.08 -15.44 -20.70
C ALA A 21 -0.92 -15.34 -19.17
N THR A 22 -0.75 -14.12 -18.64
CA THR A 22 -0.62 -13.88 -17.20
C THR A 22 -1.94 -14.16 -16.47
N MET A 23 -3.07 -13.67 -17.00
CA MET A 23 -4.40 -13.93 -16.45
C MET A 23 -4.76 -15.41 -16.48
N ALA A 24 -4.43 -16.12 -17.58
CA ALA A 24 -4.63 -17.57 -17.67
C ALA A 24 -3.77 -18.35 -16.65
N ARG A 25 -2.49 -17.95 -16.49
CA ARG A 25 -1.58 -18.57 -15.51
C ARG A 25 -2.04 -18.33 -14.07
N ALA A 26 -2.57 -17.17 -13.77
CA ALA A 26 -3.14 -16.84 -12.46
C ALA A 26 -4.50 -17.54 -12.21
N GLY A 27 -5.12 -18.11 -13.25
CA GLY A 27 -6.41 -18.80 -13.17
C GLY A 27 -7.63 -17.87 -13.27
N VAL A 28 -7.42 -16.59 -13.63
CA VAL A 28 -8.55 -15.65 -13.87
C VAL A 28 -9.37 -16.09 -15.07
N ILE A 29 -8.68 -16.52 -16.13
CA ILE A 29 -9.33 -17.05 -17.35
C ILE A 29 -9.50 -18.57 -17.18
N ARG A 30 -10.72 -19.01 -16.87
CA ARG A 30 -11.07 -20.41 -16.67
C ARG A 30 -12.50 -20.69 -17.14
N PRO A 31 -12.82 -21.95 -17.44
CA PRO A 31 -14.19 -22.35 -17.76
C PRO A 31 -15.13 -22.14 -16.56
N HIS A 32 -16.25 -21.47 -16.78
CA HIS A 32 -17.40 -21.40 -15.88
C HIS A 32 -18.66 -21.79 -16.64
N HIS A 33 -19.72 -22.07 -15.91
CA HIS A 33 -21.01 -22.30 -16.54
C HIS A 33 -21.44 -21.06 -17.34
N PRO A 34 -21.87 -21.20 -18.61
CA PRO A 34 -22.16 -20.05 -19.49
C PRO A 34 -23.18 -19.06 -18.90
N LEU A 35 -24.18 -19.55 -18.18
CA LEU A 35 -25.17 -18.69 -17.49
C LEU A 35 -24.51 -17.80 -16.42
N HIS A 36 -23.62 -18.36 -15.60
CA HIS A 36 -22.90 -17.59 -14.57
C HIS A 36 -21.95 -16.57 -15.19
N LEU A 37 -21.27 -16.91 -16.30
CA LEU A 37 -20.46 -15.96 -17.06
C LEU A 37 -21.31 -14.82 -17.63
N GLY A 38 -22.48 -15.11 -18.18
CA GLY A 38 -23.42 -14.08 -18.65
C GLY A 38 -23.87 -13.15 -17.53
N GLN A 39 -24.26 -13.70 -16.37
CA GLN A 39 -24.67 -12.91 -15.21
C GLN A 39 -23.52 -12.08 -14.63
N ALA A 40 -22.32 -12.63 -14.54
CA ALA A 40 -21.11 -11.89 -14.12
C ALA A 40 -20.80 -10.75 -15.10
N GLY A 41 -20.87 -11.02 -16.40
CA GLY A 41 -20.70 -9.99 -17.43
C GLY A 41 -21.70 -8.85 -17.31
N LEU A 42 -22.99 -9.15 -17.06
CA LEU A 42 -24.02 -8.12 -16.80
C LEU A 42 -23.71 -7.30 -15.54
N SER A 43 -23.15 -7.92 -14.50
CA SER A 43 -22.73 -7.19 -13.29
C SER A 43 -21.60 -6.20 -13.59
N LEU A 44 -20.59 -6.63 -14.36
CA LEU A 44 -19.48 -5.77 -14.78
C LEU A 44 -19.92 -4.66 -15.73
N LEU A 45 -20.85 -4.95 -16.65
CA LEU A 45 -21.41 -3.94 -17.56
C LEU A 45 -22.22 -2.88 -16.80
N GLY A 46 -22.92 -3.27 -15.71
CA GLY A 46 -23.71 -2.36 -14.90
C GLY A 46 -22.89 -1.50 -13.96
N TRP A 47 -21.95 -2.09 -13.21
CA TRP A 47 -21.19 -1.39 -12.17
C TRP A 47 -19.69 -1.18 -12.46
N GLY A 48 -19.21 -1.50 -13.67
CA GLY A 48 -17.80 -1.38 -14.03
C GLY A 48 -16.90 -2.44 -13.37
N LEU A 49 -15.59 -2.24 -13.47
CA LEU A 49 -14.56 -3.15 -12.92
C LEU A 49 -14.23 -2.88 -11.44
N GLY A 50 -14.88 -1.90 -10.80
CA GLY A 50 -14.69 -1.56 -9.40
C GLY A 50 -15.28 -2.60 -8.43
N LEU A 51 -15.25 -2.29 -7.10
CA LEU A 51 -15.70 -3.21 -6.06
C LEU A 51 -17.15 -3.71 -6.27
N ALA A 52 -18.09 -2.82 -6.63
CA ALA A 52 -19.48 -3.23 -6.85
C ALA A 52 -19.62 -4.26 -7.97
N GLY A 53 -19.04 -4.00 -9.14
CA GLY A 53 -19.12 -4.91 -10.28
C GLY A 53 -18.34 -6.20 -10.07
N GLY A 54 -17.12 -6.10 -9.55
CA GLY A 54 -16.26 -7.26 -9.30
C GLY A 54 -16.82 -8.21 -8.24
N ILE A 55 -17.29 -7.69 -7.11
CA ILE A 55 -17.90 -8.50 -6.04
C ILE A 55 -19.20 -9.14 -6.53
N SER A 56 -20.06 -8.36 -7.21
CA SER A 56 -21.30 -8.92 -7.79
C SER A 56 -21.02 -9.98 -8.85
N ALA A 57 -19.96 -9.83 -9.65
CA ALA A 57 -19.55 -10.85 -10.63
C ALA A 57 -19.06 -12.13 -9.93
N GLN A 58 -18.20 -12.02 -8.93
CA GLN A 58 -17.69 -13.18 -8.18
C GLN A 58 -18.82 -13.88 -7.41
N ALA A 59 -19.80 -13.14 -6.88
CA ALA A 59 -20.99 -13.71 -6.26
C ALA A 59 -21.83 -14.56 -7.24
N ARG A 60 -21.64 -14.43 -8.57
CA ARG A 60 -22.24 -15.30 -9.59
C ARG A 60 -21.34 -16.46 -9.96
N LEU A 61 -20.03 -16.23 -9.96
CA LEU A 61 -19.04 -17.24 -10.39
C LEU A 61 -18.73 -18.25 -9.28
N VAL A 62 -18.58 -17.78 -8.04
CA VAL A 62 -18.14 -18.59 -6.88
C VAL A 62 -18.93 -18.20 -5.61
N PRO A 63 -20.28 -18.26 -5.64
CA PRO A 63 -21.16 -17.69 -4.60
C PRO A 63 -20.85 -18.19 -3.19
N ASP A 64 -20.58 -19.46 -3.03
CA ASP A 64 -20.45 -20.13 -1.73
C ASP A 64 -18.98 -20.20 -1.23
N ARG A 65 -18.03 -19.63 -2.00
CA ARG A 65 -16.65 -19.51 -1.54
C ARG A 65 -16.55 -18.38 -0.53
N ALA A 66 -15.75 -18.56 0.52
CA ALA A 66 -15.40 -17.51 1.44
C ALA A 66 -14.75 -16.33 0.71
N PHE A 67 -15.17 -15.11 1.03
CA PHE A 67 -14.53 -13.89 0.56
C PHE A 67 -13.80 -13.17 1.68
N VAL A 68 -14.47 -12.90 2.80
CA VAL A 68 -13.88 -12.20 3.94
C VAL A 68 -13.88 -13.11 5.16
N VAL A 69 -12.73 -13.22 5.81
CA VAL A 69 -12.56 -13.87 7.12
C VAL A 69 -11.98 -12.86 8.07
N ASP A 70 -12.67 -12.56 9.17
CA ASP A 70 -12.19 -11.65 10.21
C ASP A 70 -12.53 -12.18 11.61
N GLU A 71 -12.43 -11.36 12.65
CA GLU A 71 -12.70 -11.74 14.03
C GLU A 71 -14.16 -12.21 14.27
N LEU A 72 -15.09 -11.81 13.39
CA LEU A 72 -16.50 -12.21 13.47
C LEU A 72 -16.83 -13.48 12.65
N GLY A 73 -15.82 -14.10 12.05
CA GLY A 73 -15.97 -15.31 11.24
C GLY A 73 -15.92 -15.05 9.74
N GLU A 74 -16.56 -15.92 8.96
CA GLU A 74 -16.48 -15.95 7.51
C GLU A 74 -17.75 -15.36 6.87
N LEU A 75 -17.55 -14.63 5.76
CA LEU A 75 -18.61 -14.23 4.82
C LEU A 75 -18.24 -14.71 3.41
N THR A 76 -19.23 -15.31 2.73
CA THR A 76 -19.10 -15.74 1.34
C THR A 76 -19.21 -14.56 0.35
N TRP A 77 -18.84 -14.78 -0.91
CA TRP A 77 -19.03 -13.79 -1.98
C TRP A 77 -20.50 -13.37 -2.13
N ARG A 78 -21.41 -14.33 -2.02
CA ARG A 78 -22.86 -14.08 -2.07
C ARG A 78 -23.31 -13.21 -0.90
N GLU A 79 -22.91 -13.55 0.30
CA GLU A 79 -23.27 -12.79 1.49
C GLU A 79 -22.77 -11.36 1.45
N VAL A 80 -21.52 -11.13 1.03
CA VAL A 80 -21.00 -9.76 0.90
C VAL A 80 -21.75 -8.97 -0.18
N ASP A 81 -22.12 -9.58 -1.33
CA ASP A 81 -22.93 -8.92 -2.37
C ASP A 81 -24.32 -8.56 -1.84
N GLU A 82 -25.00 -9.45 -1.12
CA GLU A 82 -26.32 -9.23 -0.53
C GLU A 82 -26.27 -8.19 0.59
N ARG A 83 -25.33 -8.30 1.52
CA ARG A 83 -25.16 -7.39 2.66
C ARG A 83 -24.82 -5.98 2.19
N SER A 84 -23.90 -5.84 1.25
CA SER A 84 -23.57 -4.53 0.67
C SER A 84 -24.70 -3.93 -0.18
N THR A 85 -25.60 -4.75 -0.76
CA THR A 85 -26.82 -4.28 -1.42
C THR A 85 -27.80 -3.68 -0.40
N ARG A 86 -28.05 -4.37 0.70
CA ARG A 86 -28.91 -3.88 1.80
C ARG A 86 -28.34 -2.60 2.40
N LEU A 87 -27.02 -2.58 2.67
CA LEU A 87 -26.33 -1.41 3.18
C LEU A 87 -26.45 -0.20 2.23
N ALA A 88 -26.29 -0.41 0.92
CA ALA A 88 -26.46 0.64 -0.07
C ALA A 88 -27.87 1.25 -0.03
N ASN A 89 -28.91 0.42 0.09
CA ASN A 89 -30.29 0.92 0.20
C ASN A 89 -30.51 1.72 1.49
N SER A 90 -29.96 1.27 2.62
CA SER A 90 -30.03 1.99 3.89
C SER A 90 -29.27 3.31 3.86
N LEU A 91 -28.05 3.34 3.29
CA LEU A 91 -27.26 4.57 3.12
C LEU A 91 -27.98 5.58 2.22
N ARG A 92 -28.65 5.11 1.16
CA ARG A 92 -29.51 5.99 0.33
C ARG A 92 -30.64 6.58 1.16
N GLY A 93 -31.27 5.81 2.04
CA GLY A 93 -32.28 6.28 2.97
C GLY A 93 -31.77 7.34 3.94
N LEU A 94 -30.48 7.34 4.25
CA LEU A 94 -29.79 8.36 5.05
C LEU A 94 -29.30 9.56 4.22
N GLY A 95 -29.59 9.61 2.92
CA GLY A 95 -29.29 10.74 2.03
C GLY A 95 -27.95 10.61 1.27
N VAL A 96 -27.27 9.45 1.34
CA VAL A 96 -26.05 9.22 0.54
C VAL A 96 -26.43 8.83 -0.89
N GLY A 97 -25.93 9.56 -1.87
CA GLY A 97 -26.22 9.36 -3.28
C GLY A 97 -25.01 9.37 -4.21
N GLU A 98 -25.30 9.34 -5.51
CA GLU A 98 -24.28 9.39 -6.56
C GLU A 98 -23.51 10.71 -6.52
N GLY A 99 -22.19 10.64 -6.56
CA GLY A 99 -21.29 11.79 -6.55
C GLY A 99 -20.95 12.33 -5.15
N ASP A 100 -21.66 11.90 -4.11
CA ASP A 100 -21.34 12.28 -2.74
C ASP A 100 -19.97 11.73 -2.33
N SER A 101 -19.23 12.48 -1.52
CA SER A 101 -17.98 12.02 -0.91
C SER A 101 -18.27 11.49 0.49
N VAL A 102 -17.96 10.23 0.77
CA VAL A 102 -18.15 9.61 2.08
C VAL A 102 -16.78 9.23 2.66
N ALA A 103 -16.48 9.75 3.85
CA ALA A 103 -15.26 9.41 4.56
C ALA A 103 -15.37 8.03 5.23
N VAL A 104 -14.32 7.23 5.13
CA VAL A 104 -14.22 5.90 5.75
C VAL A 104 -12.98 5.88 6.64
N LEU A 105 -13.19 5.84 7.96
CA LEU A 105 -12.17 5.78 9.00
C LEU A 105 -12.26 4.44 9.73
N CYS A 106 -11.85 3.39 9.04
CA CYS A 106 -11.98 2.01 9.50
C CYS A 106 -10.66 1.26 9.45
N ARG A 107 -10.52 0.30 10.35
CA ARG A 107 -9.45 -0.72 10.30
C ARG A 107 -9.78 -1.80 9.27
N ASN A 108 -8.91 -2.82 9.18
CA ASN A 108 -9.09 -3.96 8.28
C ASN A 108 -10.10 -4.96 8.85
N HIS A 109 -11.35 -4.88 8.45
CA HIS A 109 -12.42 -5.83 8.82
C HIS A 109 -13.54 -5.81 7.76
N ARG A 110 -14.53 -6.72 7.89
CA ARG A 110 -15.66 -6.83 6.93
C ARG A 110 -16.37 -5.51 6.65
N GLY A 111 -16.57 -4.67 7.67
CA GLY A 111 -17.25 -3.39 7.52
C GLY A 111 -16.55 -2.45 6.53
N PHE A 112 -15.20 -2.43 6.48
CA PHE A 112 -14.46 -1.69 5.47
C PHE A 112 -14.85 -2.15 4.05
N VAL A 113 -14.91 -3.48 3.84
CA VAL A 113 -15.23 -4.08 2.53
C VAL A 113 -16.69 -3.83 2.15
N GLU A 114 -17.62 -4.03 3.08
CA GLU A 114 -19.05 -3.89 2.87
C GLU A 114 -19.46 -2.43 2.61
N VAL A 115 -18.93 -1.49 3.40
CA VAL A 115 -19.16 -0.05 3.23
C VAL A 115 -18.59 0.41 1.88
N SER A 116 -17.33 0.05 1.57
CA SER A 116 -16.71 0.42 0.29
C SER A 116 -17.51 -0.12 -0.90
N THR A 117 -18.02 -1.35 -0.80
CA THR A 117 -18.83 -1.97 -1.85
C THR A 117 -20.21 -1.28 -1.96
N ALA A 118 -20.85 -0.97 -0.84
CA ALA A 118 -22.15 -0.29 -0.82
C ALA A 118 -22.07 1.13 -1.42
N LEU A 119 -21.04 1.89 -1.06
CA LEU A 119 -20.78 3.22 -1.62
C LEU A 119 -20.51 3.15 -3.12
N THR A 120 -19.75 2.15 -3.57
CA THR A 120 -19.49 1.92 -5.00
C THR A 120 -20.81 1.58 -5.74
N LYS A 121 -21.72 0.79 -5.14
CA LYS A 121 -23.05 0.50 -5.70
C LYS A 121 -23.92 1.74 -5.82
N LEU A 122 -23.70 2.75 -4.99
CA LEU A 122 -24.42 4.04 -5.06
C LEU A 122 -23.78 5.06 -5.98
N GLY A 123 -22.54 4.83 -6.46
CA GLY A 123 -21.77 5.82 -7.21
C GLY A 123 -21.19 6.93 -6.32
N ALA A 124 -21.20 6.75 -5.00
CA ALA A 124 -20.59 7.68 -4.06
C ALA A 124 -19.07 7.51 -4.06
N HIS A 125 -18.32 8.61 -3.94
CA HIS A 125 -16.87 8.62 -3.82
C HIS A 125 -16.47 8.21 -2.41
N ILE A 126 -15.32 7.54 -2.28
CA ILE A 126 -14.86 7.00 -0.99
C ILE A 126 -13.57 7.70 -0.60
N LEU A 127 -13.63 8.50 0.47
CA LEU A 127 -12.47 9.15 1.06
C LEU A 127 -11.90 8.28 2.17
N TYR A 128 -10.82 7.53 1.87
CA TYR A 128 -10.18 6.69 2.87
C TYR A 128 -9.29 7.51 3.79
N LEU A 129 -9.67 7.59 5.07
CA LEU A 129 -8.95 8.31 6.10
C LEU A 129 -7.91 7.41 6.78
N ASN A 130 -6.75 7.98 7.06
CA ASN A 130 -5.71 7.31 7.83
C ASN A 130 -6.11 7.23 9.31
N THR A 131 -6.11 6.03 9.88
CA THR A 131 -6.46 5.78 11.29
C THR A 131 -5.48 6.38 12.32
N ALA A 132 -4.36 6.93 11.86
CA ALA A 132 -3.40 7.66 12.68
C ALA A 132 -3.50 9.19 12.55
N PHE A 133 -4.51 9.72 11.86
CA PHE A 133 -4.68 11.17 11.77
C PHE A 133 -5.07 11.78 13.12
N ALA A 134 -4.58 12.99 13.36
CA ALA A 134 -5.08 13.84 14.43
C ALA A 134 -6.40 14.51 14.02
N ALA A 135 -7.21 14.91 14.99
CA ALA A 135 -8.52 15.52 14.77
C ALA A 135 -8.50 16.72 13.79
N PRO A 136 -7.55 17.67 13.87
CA PRO A 136 -7.48 18.77 12.90
C PRO A 136 -7.27 18.30 11.46
N GLN A 137 -6.48 17.24 11.24
CA GLN A 137 -6.24 16.67 9.91
C GLN A 137 -7.51 16.02 9.34
N VAL A 138 -8.26 15.29 10.18
CA VAL A 138 -9.54 14.71 9.78
C VAL A 138 -10.52 15.80 9.37
N GLY A 139 -10.66 16.87 10.20
CA GLY A 139 -11.54 18.01 9.90
C GLY A 139 -11.16 18.73 8.61
N GLU A 140 -9.86 19.03 8.42
CA GLU A 140 -9.35 19.70 7.22
C GLU A 140 -9.62 18.89 5.95
N VAL A 141 -9.30 17.58 5.98
CA VAL A 141 -9.45 16.70 4.81
C VAL A 141 -10.93 16.52 4.48
N CYS A 142 -11.80 16.27 5.47
CA CYS A 142 -13.24 16.13 5.26
C CYS A 142 -13.87 17.42 4.72
N GLY A 143 -13.45 18.58 5.21
CA GLY A 143 -13.89 19.87 4.69
C GLY A 143 -13.46 20.11 3.24
N ARG A 144 -12.20 19.83 2.92
CA ARG A 144 -11.66 19.99 1.57
C ARG A 144 -12.35 19.08 0.54
N GLU A 145 -12.61 17.84 0.91
CA GLU A 145 -13.25 16.85 0.02
C GLU A 145 -14.80 16.91 0.10
N SER A 146 -15.36 17.92 0.76
CA SER A 146 -16.82 18.14 0.89
C SER A 146 -17.56 16.88 1.33
N THR A 147 -17.08 16.27 2.42
CA THR A 147 -17.61 15.00 2.94
C THR A 147 -19.08 15.12 3.31
N ALA A 148 -19.95 14.27 2.75
CA ALA A 148 -21.38 14.22 2.98
C ALA A 148 -21.78 13.34 4.18
N ALA A 149 -20.94 12.32 4.51
CA ALA A 149 -21.13 11.45 5.66
C ALA A 149 -19.78 10.83 6.07
N ILE A 150 -19.67 10.38 7.32
CA ILE A 150 -18.49 9.65 7.81
C ILE A 150 -18.90 8.29 8.37
N VAL A 151 -18.22 7.24 7.92
CA VAL A 151 -18.32 5.89 8.46
C VAL A 151 -17.02 5.60 9.21
N HIS A 152 -17.12 5.22 10.48
CA HIS A 152 -15.94 5.00 11.32
C HIS A 152 -16.10 3.82 12.27
N ASP A 153 -15.00 3.23 12.74
CA ASP A 153 -15.03 2.30 13.86
C ASP A 153 -15.30 3.07 15.15
N GLU A 154 -15.99 2.44 16.10
CA GLU A 154 -16.39 3.07 17.37
C GLU A 154 -15.20 3.68 18.13
N GLU A 155 -14.05 3.02 18.10
CA GLU A 155 -12.81 3.52 18.73
C GLU A 155 -12.38 4.91 18.24
N PHE A 156 -12.78 5.33 17.04
CA PHE A 156 -12.49 6.65 16.47
C PHE A 156 -13.56 7.70 16.76
N GLY A 157 -14.62 7.36 17.49
CA GLY A 157 -15.67 8.30 17.89
C GLY A 157 -15.12 9.59 18.51
N PRO A 158 -14.28 9.53 19.56
CA PRO A 158 -13.68 10.72 20.19
C PRO A 158 -12.81 11.56 19.21
N LEU A 159 -12.15 10.92 18.25
CA LEU A 159 -11.38 11.60 17.22
C LEU A 159 -12.31 12.40 16.28
N VAL A 160 -13.40 11.77 15.83
CA VAL A 160 -14.41 12.40 14.97
C VAL A 160 -15.12 13.53 15.69
N ASP A 161 -15.43 13.37 17.00
CA ASP A 161 -16.00 14.44 17.83
C ASP A 161 -15.08 15.67 17.87
N SER A 162 -13.78 15.44 18.06
CA SER A 162 -12.78 16.50 18.16
C SER A 162 -12.43 17.13 16.81
N ALA A 163 -12.77 16.49 15.68
CA ALA A 163 -12.48 16.98 14.34
C ALA A 163 -13.41 18.11 13.87
N GLY A 164 -14.50 18.37 14.60
CA GLY A 164 -15.45 19.45 14.29
C GLY A 164 -16.24 19.23 13.00
N ILE A 165 -16.49 17.97 12.63
CA ILE A 165 -17.22 17.59 11.41
C ILE A 165 -18.69 17.47 11.76
N ASP A 166 -19.54 18.26 11.08
CA ASP A 166 -21.01 18.24 11.23
C ASP A 166 -21.66 17.55 10.03
N VAL A 167 -21.54 16.21 10.00
CA VAL A 167 -22.14 15.34 8.96
C VAL A 167 -22.71 14.08 9.61
N PRO A 168 -23.67 13.39 8.95
CA PRO A 168 -24.15 12.09 9.40
C PRO A 168 -23.02 11.11 9.70
N ARG A 169 -23.10 10.44 10.85
CA ARG A 169 -22.12 9.48 11.33
C ARG A 169 -22.70 8.08 11.36
N ILE A 170 -21.89 7.09 10.99
CA ILE A 170 -22.27 5.69 10.95
C ILE A 170 -21.12 4.88 11.56
N VAL A 171 -21.43 3.95 12.45
CA VAL A 171 -20.44 3.10 13.11
C VAL A 171 -20.29 1.79 12.32
N ALA A 172 -19.07 1.53 11.82
CA ALA A 172 -18.77 0.32 11.02
C ALA A 172 -18.44 -0.89 11.89
N TRP A 173 -17.62 -0.70 12.92
CA TRP A 173 -17.30 -1.72 13.92
C TRP A 173 -17.74 -1.23 15.29
N HIS A 174 -18.65 -1.98 15.89
CA HIS A 174 -19.25 -1.69 17.19
C HIS A 174 -18.90 -2.80 18.17
N GLU A 175 -18.36 -2.44 19.34
CA GLU A 175 -17.91 -3.40 20.36
C GLU A 175 -19.03 -3.79 21.34
N GLY A 176 -20.22 -3.28 21.13
CA GLY A 176 -21.42 -3.53 21.95
C GLY A 176 -21.74 -2.38 22.89
N GLY A 177 -22.95 -2.38 23.44
CA GLY A 177 -23.49 -1.29 24.26
C GLY A 177 -24.41 -0.37 23.47
N GLU A 178 -24.71 0.83 24.01
CA GLU A 178 -25.57 1.82 23.36
C GLU A 178 -24.71 2.82 22.59
N THR A 179 -25.08 3.10 21.34
CA THR A 179 -24.50 4.17 20.54
C THR A 179 -25.61 5.06 19.98
N PRO A 180 -25.43 6.40 19.93
CA PRO A 180 -26.42 7.30 19.34
C PRO A 180 -26.42 7.27 17.81
N TYR A 181 -25.47 6.57 17.18
CA TYR A 181 -25.29 6.55 15.73
C TYR A 181 -25.80 5.23 15.12
N PRO A 182 -26.30 5.26 13.86
CA PRO A 182 -26.59 4.04 13.12
C PRO A 182 -25.37 3.12 13.05
N VAL A 183 -25.57 1.82 13.23
CA VAL A 183 -24.53 0.78 13.12
C VAL A 183 -24.68 0.07 11.78
N VAL A 184 -23.59 -0.17 11.09
CA VAL A 184 -23.57 -0.84 9.77
C VAL A 184 -24.32 -2.17 9.81
N GLU A 185 -24.16 -2.98 10.87
CA GLU A 185 -24.83 -4.28 11.00
C GLU A 185 -26.36 -4.13 11.08
N ASP A 186 -26.85 -3.11 11.79
CA ASP A 186 -28.29 -2.82 11.88
C ASP A 186 -28.83 -2.31 10.53
N LEU A 187 -28.10 -1.41 9.87
CA LEU A 187 -28.45 -0.93 8.54
C LEU A 187 -28.50 -2.06 7.50
N ILE A 188 -27.63 -3.05 7.59
CA ILE A 188 -27.67 -4.25 6.76
C ILE A 188 -28.90 -5.09 7.07
N ARG A 189 -29.19 -5.32 8.35
CA ARG A 189 -30.32 -6.14 8.78
C ARG A 189 -31.66 -5.56 8.31
N GLU A 190 -31.82 -4.24 8.36
CA GLU A 190 -33.05 -3.51 8.05
C GLU A 190 -33.16 -3.11 6.57
N GLY A 191 -32.05 -3.11 5.85
CA GLY A 191 -31.97 -2.64 4.48
C GLY A 191 -32.77 -3.50 3.48
N ALA A 192 -33.38 -2.84 2.48
CA ALA A 192 -34.08 -3.51 1.40
C ALA A 192 -33.15 -4.38 0.55
N THR A 193 -33.69 -5.47 0.01
CA THR A 193 -32.94 -6.47 -0.77
C THR A 193 -32.86 -6.17 -2.27
N ASP A 194 -33.64 -5.21 -2.73
CA ASP A 194 -33.70 -4.84 -4.14
C ASP A 194 -32.35 -4.29 -4.61
N ARG A 195 -31.92 -4.73 -5.77
CA ARG A 195 -30.67 -4.24 -6.35
C ARG A 195 -30.78 -2.75 -6.69
N PRO A 196 -29.85 -1.91 -6.24
CA PRO A 196 -29.80 -0.52 -6.65
C PRO A 196 -29.63 -0.42 -8.17
N THR A 197 -30.23 0.63 -8.77
CA THR A 197 -29.90 0.97 -10.16
C THR A 197 -28.43 1.34 -10.23
N PRO A 198 -27.65 0.78 -11.18
CA PRO A 198 -26.28 1.16 -11.37
C PRO A 198 -26.13 2.68 -11.57
N PRO A 199 -25.12 3.31 -10.95
CA PRO A 199 -24.91 4.74 -11.06
C PRO A 199 -24.45 5.12 -12.49
N THR A 200 -24.68 6.37 -12.87
CA THR A 200 -24.24 6.91 -14.16
C THR A 200 -22.77 7.35 -14.13
N THR A 201 -22.27 7.65 -12.94
CA THR A 201 -20.89 8.06 -12.68
C THR A 201 -20.18 7.02 -11.83
N ALA A 202 -18.99 6.60 -12.25
CA ALA A 202 -18.19 5.66 -11.48
C ALA A 202 -17.74 6.27 -10.14
N SER A 203 -17.87 5.49 -9.08
CA SER A 203 -17.29 5.82 -7.77
C SER A 203 -15.77 5.92 -7.88
N ARG A 204 -15.16 6.87 -7.17
CA ARG A 204 -13.72 7.07 -7.12
C ARG A 204 -13.18 6.88 -5.70
N PRO A 205 -12.25 5.95 -5.49
CA PRO A 205 -11.49 5.90 -4.25
C PRO A 205 -10.52 7.09 -4.20
N ILE A 206 -10.57 7.86 -3.11
CA ILE A 206 -9.65 8.97 -2.82
C ILE A 206 -8.73 8.49 -1.72
N ILE A 207 -7.49 8.20 -2.07
CA ILE A 207 -6.47 7.76 -1.13
C ILE A 207 -5.56 8.94 -0.78
N LEU A 208 -5.31 9.13 0.51
CA LEU A 208 -4.55 10.27 0.99
C LEU A 208 -3.06 9.94 0.99
N THR A 209 -2.25 10.87 0.47
CA THR A 209 -0.80 10.82 0.52
C THR A 209 -0.30 11.64 1.69
N SER A 210 0.72 11.16 2.39
CA SER A 210 1.48 11.98 3.33
C SER A 210 2.35 12.95 2.52
N GLY A 211 1.81 14.12 2.20
CA GLY A 211 2.59 15.17 1.53
C GLY A 211 3.76 15.61 2.40
N THR A 212 4.91 15.89 1.78
CA THR A 212 6.09 16.48 2.43
C THR A 212 5.80 17.89 3.00
N THR A 213 4.67 18.49 2.65
CA THR A 213 4.25 19.86 3.00
C THR A 213 3.25 19.96 4.17
N GLY A 214 2.99 18.87 4.91
CA GLY A 214 2.19 18.88 6.15
C GLY A 214 0.74 18.39 5.99
N SER A 215 -0.08 18.96 5.11
CA SER A 215 -1.48 18.50 4.91
C SER A 215 -1.56 17.32 3.95
N PRO A 216 -2.26 16.22 4.31
CA PRO A 216 -2.47 15.08 3.41
C PRO A 216 -3.21 15.50 2.15
N LYS A 217 -2.69 15.11 0.97
CA LYS A 217 -3.31 15.42 -0.33
C LYS A 217 -4.10 14.23 -0.83
N GLY A 218 -5.31 14.45 -1.35
CA GLY A 218 -6.10 13.42 -2.00
C GLY A 218 -5.53 13.08 -3.38
N ALA A 219 -5.34 11.80 -3.64
CA ALA A 219 -4.97 11.28 -4.95
C ALA A 219 -6.14 10.42 -5.48
N PRO A 220 -7.08 11.00 -6.23
CA PRO A 220 -8.16 10.25 -6.85
C PRO A 220 -7.58 9.19 -7.78
N ARG A 221 -8.05 7.96 -7.65
CA ARG A 221 -7.68 6.87 -8.53
C ARG A 221 -8.72 6.73 -9.66
N GLY A 222 -8.23 6.47 -10.86
CA GLY A 222 -9.07 6.05 -11.97
C GLY A 222 -9.69 4.68 -11.76
N GLU A 223 -10.47 4.22 -12.72
CA GLU A 223 -11.03 2.87 -12.70
C GLU A 223 -9.91 1.81 -12.64
N ALA A 224 -10.25 0.64 -12.09
CA ALA A 224 -9.32 -0.49 -12.02
C ALA A 224 -8.85 -0.85 -13.44
N ASP A 225 -7.53 -0.87 -13.63
CA ASP A 225 -6.90 -1.23 -14.91
C ASP A 225 -6.35 -2.66 -14.84
N LEU A 226 -6.65 -3.45 -15.88
CA LEU A 226 -6.14 -4.81 -16.02
C LEU A 226 -4.61 -4.86 -16.14
N ASP A 227 -3.97 -3.82 -16.71
CA ASP A 227 -2.51 -3.74 -16.73
C ASP A 227 -1.90 -3.69 -15.33
N GLY A 228 -2.56 -2.99 -14.40
CA GLY A 228 -2.16 -2.97 -13.01
C GLY A 228 -2.22 -4.33 -12.35
N ALA A 229 -3.29 -5.07 -12.61
CA ALA A 229 -3.40 -6.45 -12.15
C ALA A 229 -2.30 -7.34 -12.74
N VAL A 230 -1.97 -7.17 -14.03
CA VAL A 230 -0.89 -7.92 -14.69
C VAL A 230 0.48 -7.60 -14.10
N ALA A 231 0.73 -6.33 -13.73
CA ALA A 231 1.97 -5.96 -13.05
C ALA A 231 2.09 -6.66 -11.69
N LEU A 232 1.04 -6.68 -10.87
CA LEU A 232 1.03 -7.39 -9.59
C LEU A 232 1.09 -8.92 -9.76
N LEU A 233 0.53 -9.45 -10.83
CA LEU A 233 0.59 -10.88 -11.16
C LEU A 233 1.96 -11.36 -11.68
N THR A 234 3.00 -10.50 -11.72
CA THR A 234 4.40 -10.97 -11.76
C THR A 234 4.75 -11.76 -10.50
N MET A 235 4.13 -11.43 -9.36
CA MET A 235 4.12 -12.28 -8.17
C MET A 235 3.15 -13.46 -8.41
N PRO A 236 3.45 -14.69 -7.94
CA PRO A 236 2.69 -15.90 -8.29
C PRO A 236 1.38 -16.05 -7.51
N PHE A 237 0.58 -14.99 -7.42
CA PHE A 237 -0.79 -15.07 -6.93
C PHE A 237 -1.63 -16.00 -7.81
N ARG A 238 -2.60 -16.66 -7.22
CA ARG A 238 -3.48 -17.59 -7.92
C ARG A 238 -4.93 -17.39 -7.53
N GLU A 239 -5.78 -17.75 -8.46
CA GLU A 239 -7.22 -17.81 -8.27
C GLU A 239 -7.59 -18.66 -7.05
N GLY A 240 -8.56 -18.17 -6.28
CA GLY A 240 -9.11 -18.87 -5.12
C GLY A 240 -8.17 -19.00 -3.93
N GLY A 241 -7.01 -18.32 -3.94
CA GLY A 241 -6.08 -18.32 -2.82
C GLY A 241 -6.65 -17.64 -1.56
N ARG A 242 -5.94 -17.77 -0.44
CA ARG A 242 -6.27 -17.12 0.83
C ARG A 242 -5.18 -16.11 1.17
N THR A 243 -5.52 -14.82 1.14
CA THR A 243 -4.56 -13.71 1.30
C THR A 243 -4.78 -13.01 2.64
N HIS A 244 -3.81 -13.07 3.54
CA HIS A 244 -3.82 -12.22 4.73
C HIS A 244 -3.38 -10.79 4.36
N ILE A 245 -4.33 -9.84 4.39
CA ILE A 245 -4.03 -8.42 4.19
C ILE A 245 -3.75 -7.79 5.55
N ALA A 246 -2.47 -7.80 5.97
CA ALA A 246 -2.02 -7.16 7.20
C ALA A 246 -1.79 -5.65 7.01
N ALA A 247 -1.34 -5.23 5.82
CA ALA A 247 -1.19 -3.82 5.48
C ALA A 247 -2.54 -3.08 5.54
N PRO A 248 -2.58 -1.80 6.00
CA PRO A 248 -3.82 -1.05 6.10
C PRO A 248 -4.53 -0.87 4.74
N MET A 249 -5.82 -1.22 4.67
CA MET A 249 -6.60 -1.14 3.42
C MET A 249 -6.96 0.30 3.01
N PHE A 250 -6.90 1.28 3.91
CA PHE A 250 -7.06 2.69 3.57
C PHE A 250 -5.87 3.29 2.80
N HIS A 251 -4.77 2.54 2.65
CA HIS A 251 -3.64 2.88 1.79
C HIS A 251 -3.67 2.10 0.48
N THR A 252 -3.04 2.68 -0.55
CA THR A 252 -2.96 2.10 -1.89
C THR A 252 -2.52 0.64 -1.88
N TRP A 253 -1.56 0.25 -1.01
CA TRP A 253 -1.01 -1.10 -0.97
C TRP A 253 -2.03 -2.15 -0.53
N GLY A 254 -2.70 -1.93 0.61
CA GLY A 254 -3.75 -2.84 1.09
C GLY A 254 -4.95 -2.85 0.14
N TRP A 255 -5.37 -1.67 -0.34
CA TRP A 255 -6.50 -1.53 -1.25
C TRP A 255 -6.28 -2.23 -2.60
N ALA A 256 -5.08 -2.10 -3.19
CA ALA A 256 -4.75 -2.76 -4.46
C ALA A 256 -4.82 -4.28 -4.35
N HIS A 257 -4.46 -4.84 -3.20
CA HIS A 257 -4.53 -6.29 -2.98
C HIS A 257 -5.94 -6.78 -2.63
N LEU A 258 -6.80 -5.95 -2.05
CA LEU A 258 -8.24 -6.23 -1.97
C LEU A 258 -8.84 -6.32 -3.38
N ALA A 259 -8.50 -5.37 -4.27
CA ALA A 259 -8.94 -5.39 -5.67
C ALA A 259 -8.37 -6.59 -6.44
N LEU A 260 -7.10 -6.96 -6.20
CA LEU A 260 -6.49 -8.15 -6.78
C LEU A 260 -7.16 -9.44 -6.29
N ALA A 261 -7.44 -9.54 -4.98
CA ALA A 261 -8.17 -10.68 -4.43
C ALA A 261 -9.58 -10.81 -5.03
N MET A 262 -10.27 -9.68 -5.26
CA MET A 262 -11.53 -9.65 -5.97
C MET A 262 -11.40 -10.19 -7.39
N LEU A 263 -10.40 -9.77 -8.16
CA LEU A 263 -10.16 -10.27 -9.52
C LEU A 263 -9.90 -11.78 -9.54
N LEU A 264 -9.13 -12.28 -8.56
CA LEU A 264 -8.76 -13.69 -8.42
C LEU A 264 -9.86 -14.56 -7.78
N GLY A 265 -10.98 -13.98 -7.32
CA GLY A 265 -11.99 -14.72 -6.55
C GLY A 265 -11.41 -15.36 -5.27
N SER A 266 -10.42 -14.70 -4.66
CA SER A 266 -9.66 -15.16 -3.50
C SER A 266 -10.38 -14.79 -2.19
N THR A 267 -10.03 -15.47 -1.11
CA THR A 267 -10.44 -15.13 0.25
C THR A 267 -9.46 -14.11 0.83
N VAL A 268 -9.96 -13.03 1.41
CA VAL A 268 -9.16 -12.09 2.21
C VAL A 268 -9.33 -12.40 3.68
N VAL A 269 -8.20 -12.56 4.38
CA VAL A 269 -8.17 -12.78 5.82
C VAL A 269 -7.69 -11.50 6.49
N LEU A 270 -8.55 -10.90 7.29
CA LEU A 270 -8.37 -9.58 7.87
C LEU A 270 -8.25 -9.67 9.38
N ARG A 271 -7.48 -8.76 9.97
CA ARG A 271 -7.44 -8.49 11.41
C ARG A 271 -7.41 -6.98 11.60
N ARG A 272 -8.19 -6.51 12.55
CA ARG A 272 -8.32 -5.06 12.81
C ARG A 272 -6.99 -4.43 13.19
N ARG A 273 -6.16 -5.15 13.93
CA ARG A 273 -4.85 -4.68 14.36
C ARG A 273 -3.79 -5.71 14.00
N PHE A 274 -2.63 -5.24 13.63
CA PHE A 274 -1.49 -6.13 13.43
C PHE A 274 -0.88 -6.50 14.79
N ASP A 275 -0.85 -7.79 15.04
CA ASP A 275 -0.05 -8.43 16.10
C ASP A 275 0.81 -9.50 15.43
N PRO A 276 2.13 -9.56 15.69
CA PRO A 276 3.03 -10.49 15.00
C PRO A 276 2.72 -11.96 15.31
N ALA A 277 2.37 -12.31 16.55
CA ALA A 277 2.03 -13.69 16.93
C ALA A 277 0.69 -14.12 16.30
N GLU A 278 -0.31 -13.22 16.33
CA GLU A 278 -1.58 -13.44 15.66
C GLU A 278 -1.41 -13.58 14.15
N ALA A 279 -0.56 -12.78 13.50
CA ALA A 279 -0.30 -12.90 12.06
C ALA A 279 0.27 -14.28 11.72
N VAL A 280 1.25 -14.77 12.48
CA VAL A 280 1.81 -16.13 12.32
C VAL A 280 0.72 -17.19 12.52
N ARG A 281 -0.13 -17.04 13.53
CA ARG A 281 -1.25 -17.96 13.79
C ARG A 281 -2.23 -17.98 12.62
N VAL A 282 -2.64 -16.81 12.13
CA VAL A 282 -3.55 -16.65 10.99
C VAL A 282 -2.97 -17.30 9.72
N LEU A 283 -1.71 -17.04 9.41
CA LEU A 283 -1.06 -17.63 8.22
C LEU A 283 -1.12 -19.15 8.25
N ARG A 284 -0.96 -19.77 9.41
CA ARG A 284 -1.00 -21.24 9.58
C ARG A 284 -2.42 -21.80 9.59
N GLU A 285 -3.28 -21.29 10.49
CA GLU A 285 -4.63 -21.83 10.71
C GLU A 285 -5.52 -21.64 9.49
N GLU A 286 -5.47 -20.45 8.88
CA GLU A 286 -6.18 -20.13 7.66
C GLU A 286 -5.49 -20.67 6.39
N ARG A 287 -4.30 -21.27 6.53
CA ARG A 287 -3.48 -21.77 5.42
C ARG A 287 -3.34 -20.72 4.31
N CYS A 288 -2.99 -19.50 4.70
CA CYS A 288 -2.83 -18.41 3.75
C CYS A 288 -1.69 -18.72 2.77
N ASP A 289 -1.96 -18.54 1.48
CA ASP A 289 -0.96 -18.69 0.43
C ASP A 289 -0.27 -17.36 0.09
N ALA A 290 -0.83 -16.25 0.60
CA ALA A 290 -0.22 -14.93 0.48
C ALA A 290 -0.40 -14.09 1.75
N MET A 291 0.57 -13.17 1.97
CA MET A 291 0.52 -12.11 2.98
C MET A 291 0.88 -10.77 2.34
N ILE A 292 0.09 -9.74 2.63
CA ILE A 292 0.37 -8.37 2.22
C ILE A 292 0.80 -7.58 3.45
N ALA A 293 2.04 -7.12 3.44
CA ALA A 293 2.68 -6.55 4.63
C ALA A 293 3.44 -5.26 4.30
N ILE A 294 3.91 -4.59 5.35
CA ILE A 294 4.94 -3.55 5.27
C ILE A 294 6.20 -4.04 5.99
N PRO A 295 7.40 -3.58 5.63
CA PRO A 295 8.67 -4.11 6.16
C PRO A 295 8.74 -4.24 7.68
N VAL A 296 8.24 -3.26 8.43
CA VAL A 296 8.22 -3.31 9.91
C VAL A 296 7.40 -4.48 10.47
N MET A 297 6.37 -4.94 9.75
CA MET A 297 5.59 -6.11 10.17
C MET A 297 6.41 -7.39 10.05
N LEU A 298 7.20 -7.51 8.97
CA LEU A 298 8.12 -8.64 8.77
C LEU A 298 9.18 -8.66 9.87
N GLN A 299 9.76 -7.52 10.18
CA GLN A 299 10.74 -7.36 11.25
C GLN A 299 10.17 -7.80 12.61
N ARG A 300 8.94 -7.35 12.96
CA ARG A 300 8.28 -7.74 14.21
C ARG A 300 7.97 -9.24 14.27
N ILE A 301 7.63 -9.88 13.15
CA ILE A 301 7.45 -11.33 13.08
C ILE A 301 8.79 -12.05 13.32
N LEU A 302 9.88 -11.58 12.73
CA LEU A 302 11.21 -12.17 12.91
C LEU A 302 11.73 -12.02 14.35
N GLN A 303 11.31 -10.99 15.08
CA GLN A 303 11.62 -10.78 16.49
C GLN A 303 10.88 -11.73 17.44
N LEU A 304 9.86 -12.46 16.98
CA LEU A 304 9.20 -13.48 17.79
C LEU A 304 10.20 -14.61 18.13
N PRO A 305 10.04 -15.25 19.31
CA PRO A 305 10.78 -16.46 19.64
C PRO A 305 10.68 -17.52 18.54
N PRO A 306 11.76 -18.28 18.25
CA PRO A 306 11.78 -19.25 17.16
C PRO A 306 10.66 -20.30 17.22
N ASP A 307 10.24 -20.71 18.42
CA ASP A 307 9.14 -21.66 18.64
C ASP A 307 7.78 -21.09 18.23
N GLN A 308 7.55 -19.78 18.37
CA GLN A 308 6.31 -19.12 17.96
C GLN A 308 6.21 -18.99 16.44
N ARG A 309 7.33 -18.85 15.72
CA ARG A 309 7.38 -18.74 14.25
C ARG A 309 7.70 -20.07 13.55
N ALA A 310 7.95 -21.14 14.30
CA ALA A 310 8.19 -22.47 13.74
C ALA A 310 6.91 -23.03 13.10
N GLY A 311 7.03 -23.72 11.96
CA GLY A 311 5.90 -24.36 11.30
C GLY A 311 6.19 -24.77 9.87
N ASP A 312 5.18 -25.33 9.21
CA ASP A 312 5.21 -25.61 7.77
C ASP A 312 4.72 -24.36 7.00
N TRP A 313 5.63 -23.72 6.29
CA TRP A 313 5.37 -22.53 5.48
C TRP A 313 5.22 -22.82 3.99
N SER A 314 5.15 -24.11 3.59
CA SER A 314 5.06 -24.53 2.19
C SER A 314 3.82 -24.00 1.45
N ALA A 315 2.75 -23.66 2.18
CA ALA A 315 1.57 -23.02 1.62
C ALA A 315 1.79 -21.54 1.28
N LEU A 316 2.65 -20.84 2.04
CA LEU A 316 2.89 -19.40 1.91
C LEU A 316 3.82 -19.12 0.71
N ARG A 317 3.24 -18.79 -0.43
CA ARG A 317 3.95 -18.62 -1.70
C ARG A 317 4.34 -17.18 -2.01
N VAL A 318 3.60 -16.22 -1.45
CA VAL A 318 3.80 -14.79 -1.70
C VAL A 318 3.73 -14.02 -0.40
N VAL A 319 4.80 -13.34 -0.06
CA VAL A 319 4.80 -12.27 0.94
C VAL A 319 5.15 -10.99 0.21
N ALA A 320 4.13 -10.17 -0.05
CA ALA A 320 4.31 -8.93 -0.79
C ALA A 320 4.51 -7.77 0.17
N ALA A 321 5.68 -7.14 0.11
CA ALA A 321 6.06 -6.00 0.94
C ALA A 321 6.12 -4.70 0.12
N SER A 322 5.70 -3.59 0.71
CA SER A 322 5.80 -2.23 0.16
C SER A 322 5.57 -1.19 1.25
N GLY A 323 5.56 0.09 0.91
CA GLY A 323 5.20 1.20 1.80
C GLY A 323 6.39 1.88 2.48
N SER A 324 7.49 1.17 2.67
CA SER A 324 8.77 1.71 3.14
C SER A 324 9.95 0.94 2.52
N ALA A 325 11.16 1.43 2.73
CA ALA A 325 12.36 0.72 2.30
C ALA A 325 12.43 -0.67 2.98
N LEU A 326 12.78 -1.69 2.22
CA LEU A 326 13.04 -3.04 2.71
C LEU A 326 14.58 -3.24 2.79
N PRO A 327 15.16 -3.32 4.01
CA PRO A 327 16.57 -3.60 4.18
C PRO A 327 16.95 -4.98 3.60
N GLY A 328 18.13 -5.06 2.98
CA GLY A 328 18.59 -6.31 2.36
C GLY A 328 18.76 -7.45 3.37
N ASP A 329 19.26 -7.14 4.57
CA ASP A 329 19.45 -8.12 5.64
C ASP A 329 18.09 -8.65 6.16
N LEU A 330 17.11 -7.76 6.35
CA LEU A 330 15.74 -8.17 6.72
C LEU A 330 15.12 -9.10 5.67
N ALA A 331 15.32 -8.79 4.38
CA ALA A 331 14.82 -9.63 3.29
C ALA A 331 15.49 -11.02 3.31
N THR A 332 16.80 -11.07 3.54
CA THR A 332 17.55 -12.31 3.64
C THR A 332 17.12 -13.15 4.83
N GLU A 333 17.02 -12.55 6.01
CA GLU A 333 16.57 -13.22 7.24
C GLU A 333 15.15 -13.77 7.10
N TRP A 334 14.24 -13.00 6.49
CA TRP A 334 12.88 -13.47 6.20
C TRP A 334 12.89 -14.73 5.33
N MET A 335 13.63 -14.69 4.21
CA MET A 335 13.68 -15.80 3.27
C MET A 335 14.36 -17.04 3.87
N ASP A 336 15.34 -16.86 4.77
CA ASP A 336 15.98 -17.97 5.49
C ASP A 336 15.01 -18.62 6.50
N ALA A 337 14.12 -17.82 7.12
CA ALA A 337 13.15 -18.31 8.11
C ALA A 337 11.88 -18.90 7.50
N PHE A 338 11.39 -18.34 6.39
CA PHE A 338 10.05 -18.63 5.83
C PHE A 338 10.08 -19.12 4.37
N GLY A 339 11.26 -19.21 3.76
CA GLY A 339 11.45 -19.63 2.37
C GLY A 339 11.47 -18.46 1.39
N ASP A 340 11.88 -18.74 0.15
CA ASP A 340 12.02 -17.77 -0.95
C ASP A 340 10.65 -17.34 -1.50
N ASN A 341 9.88 -16.64 -0.69
CA ASN A 341 8.51 -16.20 -0.97
C ASN A 341 8.30 -14.68 -0.87
N LEU A 342 9.35 -13.92 -0.52
CA LEU A 342 9.27 -12.47 -0.32
C LEU A 342 9.42 -11.73 -1.64
N TYR A 343 8.51 -10.77 -1.88
CA TYR A 343 8.52 -9.85 -3.02
C TYR A 343 8.49 -8.42 -2.48
N ASN A 344 9.33 -7.55 -3.02
CA ASN A 344 9.36 -6.14 -2.65
C ASN A 344 8.86 -5.28 -3.81
N THR A 345 7.79 -4.51 -3.59
CA THR A 345 7.26 -3.56 -4.57
C THR A 345 7.65 -2.14 -4.18
N TYR A 346 8.41 -1.49 -5.04
CA TYR A 346 8.74 -0.07 -4.92
C TYR A 346 7.81 0.78 -5.79
N GLY A 347 7.28 1.83 -5.20
CA GLY A 347 6.40 2.80 -5.84
C GLY A 347 5.86 3.84 -4.86
N SER A 348 4.93 4.65 -5.32
CA SER A 348 4.24 5.65 -4.50
C SER A 348 2.76 5.71 -4.87
N THR A 349 1.97 6.47 -4.10
CA THR A 349 0.56 6.69 -4.45
C THR A 349 0.42 7.35 -5.82
N GLU A 350 1.35 8.19 -6.25
CA GLU A 350 1.30 8.93 -7.50
C GLU A 350 1.64 8.06 -8.72
N VAL A 351 2.65 7.19 -8.60
CA VAL A 351 3.12 6.35 -9.71
C VAL A 351 2.64 4.89 -9.64
N ALA A 352 1.90 4.53 -8.59
CA ALA A 352 1.47 3.18 -8.24
C ALA A 352 2.67 2.26 -7.94
N TRP A 353 3.34 1.73 -8.96
CA TRP A 353 4.56 0.93 -8.84
C TRP A 353 5.61 1.42 -9.85
N ALA A 354 6.86 1.20 -9.51
CA ALA A 354 8.02 1.41 -10.39
C ALA A 354 8.70 0.07 -10.68
N THR A 355 9.04 -0.69 -9.63
CA THR A 355 9.74 -1.97 -9.74
C THR A 355 9.20 -2.99 -8.76
N ILE A 356 9.44 -4.28 -9.06
CA ILE A 356 9.16 -5.42 -8.18
C ILE A 356 10.44 -6.27 -8.11
N ALA A 357 10.97 -6.47 -6.90
CA ALA A 357 12.04 -7.42 -6.64
C ALA A 357 11.45 -8.79 -6.30
N SER A 358 11.91 -9.80 -7.02
CA SER A 358 11.63 -11.21 -6.71
C SER A 358 12.58 -11.75 -5.63
N PRO A 359 12.28 -12.91 -5.00
CA PRO A 359 13.21 -13.58 -4.10
C PRO A 359 14.59 -13.78 -4.74
N ALA A 360 14.62 -14.17 -6.01
CA ALA A 360 15.88 -14.38 -6.75
C ALA A 360 16.67 -13.07 -6.94
N ASP A 361 16.01 -11.94 -7.20
CA ASP A 361 16.67 -10.64 -7.28
C ASP A 361 17.27 -10.24 -5.93
N MET A 362 16.53 -10.42 -4.83
CA MET A 362 16.99 -10.05 -3.49
C MET A 362 18.09 -10.98 -2.97
N ARG A 363 18.09 -12.28 -3.33
CA ARG A 363 19.19 -13.20 -3.04
C ARG A 363 20.46 -12.82 -3.80
N ALA A 364 20.32 -12.44 -5.08
CA ALA A 364 21.48 -12.04 -5.91
C ALA A 364 22.02 -10.65 -5.54
N ALA A 365 21.15 -9.73 -5.09
CA ALA A 365 21.49 -8.35 -4.80
C ALA A 365 20.63 -7.82 -3.65
N PRO A 366 21.00 -8.10 -2.39
CA PRO A 366 20.28 -7.63 -1.21
C PRO A 366 20.11 -6.10 -1.22
N GLY A 367 18.91 -5.62 -0.85
CA GLY A 367 18.59 -4.19 -0.85
C GLY A 367 18.09 -3.64 -2.19
N THR A 368 18.05 -4.46 -3.26
CA THR A 368 17.45 -4.04 -4.53
C THR A 368 15.95 -3.80 -4.42
N ALA A 369 15.44 -2.80 -5.15
CA ALA A 369 14.03 -2.58 -5.39
C ALA A 369 13.49 -3.40 -6.59
N GLY A 370 14.34 -4.18 -7.28
CA GLY A 370 13.96 -5.07 -8.38
C GLY A 370 13.92 -4.42 -9.75
N ARG A 371 13.07 -4.95 -10.62
CA ARG A 371 12.96 -4.57 -12.03
C ARG A 371 11.58 -4.02 -12.36
N PRO A 372 11.47 -3.16 -13.41
CA PRO A 372 10.17 -2.70 -13.90
C PRO A 372 9.31 -3.90 -14.33
N PRO A 373 8.07 -4.03 -13.80
CA PRO A 373 7.16 -5.08 -14.23
C PRO A 373 6.55 -4.77 -15.61
N HIS A 374 5.66 -5.65 -16.07
CA HIS A 374 4.98 -5.50 -17.36
C HIS A 374 4.42 -4.09 -17.57
N ASN A 375 4.62 -3.54 -18.75
CA ASN A 375 4.13 -2.22 -19.18
C ASN A 375 4.53 -1.05 -18.27
N THR A 376 5.70 -1.16 -17.61
CA THR A 376 6.28 -0.11 -16.78
C THR A 376 7.62 0.33 -17.36
N VAL A 377 7.82 1.63 -17.45
CA VAL A 377 9.09 2.25 -17.84
C VAL A 377 9.66 2.99 -16.65
N VAL A 378 10.91 2.74 -16.32
CA VAL A 378 11.65 3.51 -15.31
C VAL A 378 12.89 4.09 -15.98
N ARG A 379 13.12 5.38 -15.81
CA ARG A 379 14.32 6.09 -16.28
C ARG A 379 14.89 6.95 -15.17
N LEU A 380 16.20 7.15 -15.26
CA LEU A 380 16.94 8.03 -14.36
C LEU A 380 17.37 9.28 -15.14
N TYR A 381 17.18 10.44 -14.52
CA TYR A 381 17.58 11.74 -15.08
C TYR A 381 18.47 12.48 -14.10
N ASP A 382 19.43 13.23 -14.65
CA ASP A 382 20.23 14.19 -13.88
C ASP A 382 19.43 15.45 -13.52
N ASP A 383 20.07 16.39 -12.84
CA ASP A 383 19.44 17.65 -12.41
C ASP A 383 19.06 18.56 -13.59
N ASP A 384 19.73 18.39 -14.74
CA ASP A 384 19.41 19.11 -15.99
C ASP A 384 18.28 18.44 -16.79
N GLY A 385 17.71 17.34 -16.31
CA GLY A 385 16.66 16.57 -16.97
C GLY A 385 17.16 15.73 -18.17
N ARG A 386 18.45 15.39 -18.21
CA ARG A 386 19.04 14.49 -19.21
C ARG A 386 19.11 13.07 -18.66
N PRO A 387 18.90 12.04 -19.51
CA PRO A 387 19.08 10.66 -19.08
C PRO A 387 20.49 10.42 -18.53
N THR A 388 20.60 9.77 -17.36
CA THR A 388 21.89 9.39 -16.79
C THR A 388 22.57 8.30 -17.62
N PRO A 389 23.93 8.26 -17.65
CA PRO A 389 24.64 7.17 -18.27
C PRO A 389 24.40 5.83 -17.52
N PRO A 390 24.62 4.67 -18.17
CA PRO A 390 24.53 3.38 -17.51
C PRO A 390 25.39 3.32 -16.24
N GLY A 391 24.80 2.83 -15.13
CA GLY A 391 25.43 2.78 -13.82
C GLY A 391 25.45 4.12 -13.06
N GLY A 392 25.02 5.21 -13.69
CA GLY A 392 24.92 6.52 -13.02
C GLY A 392 23.73 6.61 -12.09
N THR A 393 23.88 7.42 -11.05
CA THR A 393 22.81 7.78 -10.12
C THR A 393 22.00 8.95 -10.68
N GLY A 394 20.69 8.92 -10.51
CA GLY A 394 19.79 10.00 -10.94
C GLY A 394 18.40 9.93 -10.34
N ARG A 395 17.63 10.96 -10.59
CA ARG A 395 16.23 11.11 -10.17
C ARG A 395 15.35 10.08 -10.90
N ILE A 396 14.51 9.37 -10.16
CA ILE A 396 13.71 8.26 -10.68
C ILE A 396 12.39 8.77 -11.26
N PHE A 397 12.15 8.47 -12.54
CA PHE A 397 10.91 8.78 -13.25
C PHE A 397 10.25 7.51 -13.77
N VAL A 398 8.92 7.44 -13.68
CA VAL A 398 8.12 6.25 -13.95
C VAL A 398 7.01 6.54 -14.94
N GLY A 399 6.79 5.63 -15.87
CA GLY A 399 5.64 5.62 -16.78
C GLY A 399 4.94 4.26 -16.76
N ASN A 400 3.65 4.27 -16.46
CA ASN A 400 2.75 3.12 -16.52
C ASN A 400 1.30 3.58 -16.71
N SER A 401 0.36 2.65 -16.83
CA SER A 401 -1.07 2.97 -17.05
C SER A 401 -1.79 3.52 -15.80
N MET A 402 -1.18 3.44 -14.62
CA MET A 402 -1.78 3.78 -13.33
C MET A 402 -1.22 5.07 -12.71
N LEU A 403 -0.55 5.90 -13.51
CA LEU A 403 -0.14 7.23 -13.04
C LEU A 403 -1.36 8.03 -12.58
N PHE A 404 -1.25 8.77 -11.48
CA PHE A 404 -2.35 9.59 -11.02
C PHE A 404 -2.56 10.83 -11.92
N GLY A 405 -3.82 11.30 -12.00
CA GLY A 405 -4.20 12.46 -12.83
C GLY A 405 -3.94 13.82 -12.16
N GLY A 406 -3.41 13.84 -10.92
CA GLY A 406 -3.20 15.04 -10.12
C GLY A 406 -3.89 14.95 -8.75
N TYR A 407 -3.57 15.89 -7.85
CA TYR A 407 -4.16 15.95 -6.52
C TYR A 407 -5.55 16.62 -6.53
N SER A 408 -6.45 16.21 -5.65
CA SER A 408 -7.80 16.80 -5.53
C SER A 408 -7.77 18.30 -5.22
N GLY A 409 -6.75 18.78 -4.50
CA GLY A 409 -6.50 20.20 -4.21
C GLY A 409 -5.70 20.94 -5.27
N GLY A 410 -5.47 20.32 -6.45
CA GLY A 410 -4.63 20.87 -7.52
C GLY A 410 -3.14 20.56 -7.34
N GLY A 411 -2.39 20.72 -8.44
CA GLY A 411 -0.96 20.39 -8.51
C GLY A 411 -0.68 18.99 -9.05
N HIS A 412 0.51 18.83 -9.61
CA HIS A 412 1.01 17.60 -10.22
C HIS A 412 2.45 17.33 -9.77
N LYS A 413 2.91 16.10 -9.92
CA LYS A 413 4.33 15.77 -9.86
C LYS A 413 5.02 16.21 -11.15
N GLU A 414 6.31 16.51 -11.06
CA GLU A 414 7.15 16.80 -12.22
C GLU A 414 7.09 15.65 -13.24
N GLN A 415 7.15 16.00 -14.53
CA GLN A 415 7.17 15.02 -15.62
C GLN A 415 8.27 15.37 -16.62
N ILE A 416 9.01 14.35 -17.07
CA ILE A 416 9.99 14.42 -18.16
C ILE A 416 9.66 13.29 -19.15
N ASP A 417 9.58 13.59 -20.44
CA ASP A 417 9.27 12.62 -21.51
C ASP A 417 7.98 11.80 -21.26
N GLY A 418 6.99 12.37 -20.55
CA GLY A 418 5.76 11.69 -20.17
C GLY A 418 5.91 10.72 -19.00
N LEU A 419 7.07 10.67 -18.36
CA LEU A 419 7.35 9.90 -17.15
C LEU A 419 7.21 10.83 -15.94
N MET A 420 6.67 10.32 -14.84
CA MET A 420 6.40 11.06 -13.60
C MET A 420 7.49 10.83 -12.56
N SER A 421 7.95 11.90 -11.92
CA SER A 421 8.91 11.84 -10.82
C SER A 421 8.34 11.11 -9.60
N THR A 422 9.12 10.17 -9.04
CA THR A 422 8.82 9.57 -7.74
C THR A 422 9.21 10.50 -6.59
N GLY A 423 10.15 11.40 -6.82
CA GLY A 423 10.85 12.21 -5.80
C GLY A 423 11.96 11.45 -5.10
N ASP A 424 12.40 10.34 -5.66
CA ASP A 424 13.52 9.54 -5.16
C ASP A 424 14.68 9.56 -6.16
N VAL A 425 15.86 9.23 -5.66
CA VAL A 425 17.11 9.08 -6.40
C VAL A 425 17.55 7.63 -6.34
N GLY A 426 18.14 7.12 -7.42
CA GLY A 426 18.60 5.73 -7.47
C GLY A 426 19.50 5.45 -8.67
N ARG A 427 19.95 4.20 -8.76
CA ARG A 427 20.78 3.68 -9.85
C ARG A 427 20.33 2.29 -10.27
N PHE A 428 20.62 1.92 -11.50
CA PHE A 428 20.53 0.54 -11.96
C PHE A 428 21.88 -0.16 -11.89
N ASP A 429 21.88 -1.44 -11.49
CA ASP A 429 23.04 -2.29 -11.67
C ASP A 429 23.14 -2.83 -13.11
N GLU A 430 24.21 -3.59 -13.41
CA GLU A 430 24.47 -4.16 -14.73
C GLU A 430 23.39 -5.16 -15.17
N ASP A 431 22.68 -5.77 -14.22
CA ASP A 431 21.57 -6.69 -14.48
C ASP A 431 20.21 -5.97 -14.61
N GLY A 432 20.17 -4.64 -14.51
CA GLY A 432 18.96 -3.84 -14.62
C GLY A 432 18.06 -3.87 -13.39
N ARG A 433 18.62 -4.15 -12.20
CA ARG A 433 17.94 -4.03 -10.92
C ARG A 433 18.11 -2.62 -10.37
N LEU A 434 17.02 -2.01 -9.92
CA LEU A 434 17.02 -0.68 -9.32
C LEU A 434 17.44 -0.74 -7.85
N PHE A 435 18.29 0.19 -7.46
CA PHE A 435 18.59 0.51 -6.07
C PHE A 435 18.13 1.94 -5.79
N VAL A 436 17.27 2.11 -4.78
CA VAL A 436 16.82 3.42 -4.31
C VAL A 436 17.78 3.90 -3.25
N GLU A 437 18.47 5.00 -3.53
CA GLU A 437 19.51 5.55 -2.65
C GLU A 437 18.93 6.52 -1.62
N GLY A 438 17.80 7.16 -1.91
CA GLY A 438 17.10 8.04 -0.97
C GLY A 438 16.09 8.94 -1.65
N ARG A 439 15.58 9.90 -0.86
CA ARG A 439 14.71 10.96 -1.34
C ARG A 439 15.54 12.10 -1.91
N ASP A 440 15.09 12.65 -3.03
CA ASP A 440 15.68 13.85 -3.63
C ASP A 440 15.64 15.05 -2.67
N ASP A 441 14.51 15.21 -1.97
CA ASP A 441 14.27 16.26 -0.97
C ASP A 441 14.87 15.96 0.43
N GLU A 442 15.35 14.73 0.70
CA GLU A 442 16.04 14.35 1.94
C GLU A 442 17.57 14.29 1.78
N MET A 443 18.10 14.50 0.58
CA MET A 443 19.53 14.58 0.33
C MET A 443 20.13 15.72 1.17
N ILE A 444 21.19 15.41 1.91
CA ILE A 444 21.87 16.35 2.79
C ILE A 444 23.13 16.81 2.10
N VAL A 445 23.25 18.11 1.88
CA VAL A 445 24.51 18.71 1.42
C VAL A 445 25.33 19.08 2.64
N SER A 446 26.35 18.29 2.94
CA SER A 446 27.27 18.49 4.07
C SER A 446 28.66 18.84 3.57
N GLY A 447 29.10 20.07 3.79
CA GLY A 447 30.42 20.54 3.34
C GLY A 447 30.63 20.48 1.82
N GLY A 448 29.56 20.55 1.02
CA GLY A 448 29.60 20.46 -0.44
C GLY A 448 29.45 19.03 -0.99
N GLU A 449 29.33 18.04 -0.12
CA GLU A 449 29.16 16.62 -0.49
C GLU A 449 27.70 16.18 -0.30
N ASN A 450 27.18 15.42 -1.26
CA ASN A 450 25.84 14.86 -1.21
C ASN A 450 25.80 13.60 -0.36
N VAL A 451 25.00 13.61 0.70
CA VAL A 451 24.82 12.47 1.60
C VAL A 451 23.36 12.04 1.58
N PHE A 452 23.13 10.79 1.24
CA PHE A 452 21.82 10.18 1.37
C PHE A 452 21.71 9.51 2.75
N PRO A 453 20.76 9.95 3.61
CA PRO A 453 20.59 9.38 4.96
C PRO A 453 20.50 7.86 4.95
N LYS A 454 19.83 7.30 3.93
CA LYS A 454 19.65 5.86 3.79
C LYS A 454 20.96 5.05 3.79
N GLU A 455 22.02 5.54 3.18
CA GLU A 455 23.32 4.84 3.16
C GLU A 455 23.87 4.66 4.58
N VAL A 456 23.68 5.70 5.42
CA VAL A 456 24.13 5.68 6.81
C VAL A 456 23.24 4.77 7.65
N GLU A 457 21.91 4.83 7.42
CA GLU A 457 20.94 3.94 8.06
C GLU A 457 21.24 2.46 7.76
N ASP A 458 21.45 2.13 6.49
CA ASP A 458 21.81 0.78 6.04
C ASP A 458 23.16 0.30 6.59
N CYS A 459 24.11 1.21 6.80
CA CYS A 459 25.38 0.89 7.43
C CYS A 459 25.24 0.59 8.92
N LEU A 460 24.50 1.44 9.64
CA LEU A 460 24.27 1.28 11.08
C LEU A 460 23.50 0.01 11.41
N THR A 461 22.51 -0.35 10.61
CA THR A 461 21.68 -1.56 10.82
C THR A 461 22.44 -2.87 10.59
N ARG A 462 23.66 -2.86 10.03
CA ARG A 462 24.54 -4.04 9.97
C ARG A 462 25.17 -4.41 11.31
N HIS A 463 25.12 -3.50 12.28
CA HIS A 463 25.64 -3.80 13.59
C HIS A 463 24.70 -4.73 14.36
N PRO A 464 25.18 -5.85 14.97
CA PRO A 464 24.31 -6.86 15.60
C PRO A 464 23.43 -6.32 16.74
N ALA A 465 23.87 -5.26 17.42
CA ALA A 465 23.14 -4.62 18.49
C ALA A 465 22.18 -3.51 18.01
N VAL A 466 22.11 -3.21 16.70
CA VAL A 466 21.22 -2.20 16.14
C VAL A 466 19.98 -2.87 15.56
N VAL A 467 18.82 -2.50 16.07
CA VAL A 467 17.50 -2.98 15.58
C VAL A 467 17.00 -2.10 14.45
N GLU A 468 17.13 -0.79 14.61
CA GLU A 468 16.67 0.21 13.64
C GLU A 468 17.56 1.44 13.69
N ALA A 469 17.68 2.12 12.55
CA ALA A 469 18.36 3.40 12.46
C ALA A 469 17.61 4.35 11.54
N ALA A 470 17.64 5.64 11.86
CA ALA A 470 17.18 6.72 11.00
C ALA A 470 18.20 7.86 11.05
N ALA A 471 18.52 8.47 9.91
CA ALA A 471 19.43 9.61 9.83
C ALA A 471 18.71 10.83 9.23
N VAL A 472 19.01 12.01 9.78
CA VAL A 472 18.45 13.28 9.35
C VAL A 472 19.55 14.34 9.24
N GLY A 473 19.31 15.33 8.38
CA GLY A 473 20.14 16.53 8.33
C GLY A 473 19.65 17.55 9.35
N VAL A 474 20.55 18.00 10.22
CA VAL A 474 20.29 19.12 11.13
C VAL A 474 21.21 20.29 10.76
N ASP A 475 20.77 21.51 11.01
CA ASP A 475 21.54 22.69 10.65
C ASP A 475 22.88 22.74 11.39
N ASP A 476 23.92 23.16 10.68
CA ASP A 476 25.27 23.26 11.21
C ASP A 476 25.92 24.55 10.68
N PRO A 477 26.47 25.41 11.56
CA PRO A 477 27.00 26.71 11.14
C PRO A 477 28.23 26.61 10.24
N ASP A 478 29.02 25.51 10.33
CA ASP A 478 30.26 25.36 9.58
C ASP A 478 30.07 24.62 8.25
N PHE A 479 29.12 23.67 8.20
CA PHE A 479 28.91 22.77 7.08
C PHE A 479 27.56 22.94 6.38
N GLY A 480 26.75 23.92 6.81
CA GLY A 480 25.38 24.11 6.36
C GLY A 480 24.43 23.09 6.98
N LYS A 481 24.71 21.81 6.78
CA LYS A 481 24.00 20.70 7.46
C LYS A 481 24.99 19.63 7.92
N ARG A 482 24.65 18.95 9.02
CA ARG A 482 25.34 17.76 9.54
C ARG A 482 24.37 16.60 9.72
N LEU A 483 24.89 15.38 9.69
CA LEU A 483 24.08 14.19 9.98
C LEU A 483 23.95 13.99 11.50
N ARG A 484 22.71 13.74 11.91
CA ARG A 484 22.34 13.19 13.20
C ARG A 484 21.65 11.85 12.96
N ALA A 485 22.07 10.79 13.65
CA ALA A 485 21.46 9.48 13.55
C ALA A 485 20.69 9.16 14.84
N PHE A 486 19.55 8.49 14.68
CA PHE A 486 18.73 7.95 15.76
C PHE A 486 18.74 6.43 15.66
N VAL A 487 19.05 5.76 16.76
CA VAL A 487 19.29 4.31 16.77
C VAL A 487 18.44 3.64 17.86
N VAL A 488 17.72 2.60 17.47
CA VAL A 488 17.10 1.64 18.40
C VAL A 488 18.03 0.46 18.55
N ARG A 489 18.43 0.13 19.77
CA ARG A 489 19.40 -0.95 20.05
C ARG A 489 18.78 -2.07 20.87
N SER A 490 19.23 -3.31 20.63
CA SER A 490 18.86 -4.50 21.42
C SER A 490 19.96 -4.97 22.38
N GLY A 491 21.14 -4.36 22.31
CA GLY A 491 22.30 -4.72 23.10
C GLY A 491 23.12 -3.51 23.53
N ASP A 492 24.23 -3.76 24.18
CA ASP A 492 25.16 -2.73 24.62
C ASP A 492 26.05 -2.33 23.43
N VAL A 493 25.88 -1.10 22.97
CA VAL A 493 26.69 -0.46 21.93
C VAL A 493 26.69 1.04 22.19
N ASP A 494 27.85 1.67 22.03
CA ASP A 494 28.00 3.11 22.21
C ASP A 494 28.05 3.86 20.87
N ASP A 495 27.98 5.17 20.93
CA ASP A 495 27.94 6.03 19.74
C ASP A 495 29.28 6.05 18.98
N GLU A 496 30.41 5.90 19.68
CA GLU A 496 31.73 5.89 19.06
C GLU A 496 31.96 4.60 18.26
N GLU A 497 31.50 3.45 18.76
CA GLU A 497 31.55 2.17 18.03
C GLU A 497 30.74 2.25 16.72
N LEU A 498 29.55 2.83 16.76
CA LEU A 498 28.71 3.01 15.58
C LEU A 498 29.28 4.04 14.60
N LYS A 499 29.88 5.14 15.09
CA LYS A 499 30.59 6.11 14.24
C LYS A 499 31.79 5.48 13.56
N GLU A 500 32.56 4.65 14.26
CA GLU A 500 33.71 3.95 13.67
C GLU A 500 33.25 2.91 12.63
N LEU A 501 32.12 2.21 12.86
CA LEU A 501 31.52 1.33 11.87
C LEU A 501 31.19 2.09 10.57
N VAL A 502 30.54 3.26 10.67
CA VAL A 502 30.25 4.08 9.49
C VAL A 502 31.53 4.55 8.80
N LYS A 503 32.53 4.99 9.56
CA LYS A 503 33.81 5.47 9.05
C LYS A 503 34.61 4.40 8.32
N GLN A 504 34.51 3.15 8.75
CA GLN A 504 35.20 2.01 8.11
C GLN A 504 34.49 1.59 6.80
N ASN A 505 33.20 1.82 6.67
CA ASN A 505 32.40 1.32 5.55
C ASN A 505 31.96 2.41 4.56
N LEU A 506 31.95 3.68 4.98
CA LEU A 506 31.50 4.82 4.16
C LEU A 506 32.55 5.96 4.18
N ALA A 507 32.35 6.94 3.29
CA ALA A 507 33.20 8.12 3.26
C ALA A 507 33.10 8.93 4.57
N ARG A 508 34.19 9.56 4.99
CA ARG A 508 34.28 10.27 6.28
C ARG A 508 33.21 11.34 6.48
N TYR A 509 32.80 12.02 5.43
CA TYR A 509 31.75 13.06 5.49
C TYR A 509 30.35 12.48 5.73
N LYS A 510 30.16 11.15 5.63
CA LYS A 510 28.91 10.44 5.92
C LYS A 510 28.79 9.99 7.37
N VAL A 511 29.85 10.14 8.18
CA VAL A 511 29.82 9.77 9.59
C VAL A 511 28.90 10.72 10.37
N PRO A 512 27.87 10.21 11.06
CA PRO A 512 27.01 11.06 11.91
C PRO A 512 27.85 11.74 12.99
N ARG A 513 27.68 13.05 13.16
CA ARG A 513 28.34 13.75 14.27
C ARG A 513 27.72 13.39 15.62
N GLU A 514 26.48 13.00 15.58
CA GLU A 514 25.69 12.70 16.76
C GLU A 514 24.87 11.45 16.53
N ILE A 515 24.84 10.55 17.51
CA ILE A 515 23.98 9.37 17.55
C ILE A 515 23.15 9.42 18.82
N VAL A 516 21.83 9.43 18.66
CA VAL A 516 20.84 9.48 19.74
C VAL A 516 20.18 8.11 19.84
N PHE A 517 20.20 7.51 21.04
CA PHE A 517 19.54 6.24 21.26
C PHE A 517 18.08 6.46 21.68
N LEU A 518 17.18 5.70 21.08
CA LEU A 518 15.73 5.74 21.35
C LEU A 518 15.22 4.32 21.65
N ASP A 519 14.11 4.24 22.38
CA ASP A 519 13.40 2.98 22.58
C ASP A 519 12.67 2.52 21.33
N GLU A 520 12.13 3.48 20.54
CA GLU A 520 11.48 3.23 19.25
C GLU A 520 11.59 4.46 18.33
N LEU A 521 11.59 4.23 17.01
CA LEU A 521 11.50 5.31 16.02
C LEU A 521 10.04 5.73 15.81
N PRO A 522 9.74 7.05 15.74
CA PRO A 522 8.39 7.52 15.46
C PRO A 522 8.00 7.13 14.02
N ARG A 523 6.79 6.55 13.87
CA ARG A 523 6.29 6.04 12.59
C ARG A 523 4.86 6.46 12.34
N ASN A 524 4.54 6.63 11.07
CA ASN A 524 3.15 6.75 10.64
C ASN A 524 2.49 5.35 10.53
N ALA A 525 1.17 5.32 10.22
CA ALA A 525 0.41 4.08 10.10
C ALA A 525 0.87 3.14 8.96
N THR A 526 1.66 3.64 8.00
CA THR A 526 2.30 2.81 6.96
C THR A 526 3.65 2.25 7.39
N GLY A 527 4.08 2.50 8.63
CA GLY A 527 5.38 2.10 9.14
C GLY A 527 6.54 2.98 8.67
N LYS A 528 6.28 4.09 7.95
CA LYS A 528 7.31 5.03 7.52
C LYS A 528 7.78 5.86 8.71
N VAL A 529 9.09 5.95 8.92
CA VAL A 529 9.71 6.78 9.96
C VAL A 529 9.40 8.27 9.72
N LEU A 530 9.00 8.97 10.77
CA LEU A 530 8.66 10.39 10.76
C LEU A 530 9.93 11.22 10.98
N LYS A 531 10.78 11.30 9.95
CA LYS A 531 12.09 11.98 10.00
C LYS A 531 12.01 13.46 10.38
N ARG A 532 10.89 14.13 10.06
CA ARG A 532 10.69 15.52 10.46
C ARG A 532 10.58 15.66 11.98
N GLU A 533 9.85 14.76 12.64
CA GLU A 533 9.77 14.75 14.10
C GLU A 533 11.13 14.47 14.75
N LEU A 534 11.95 13.63 14.10
CA LEU A 534 13.33 13.36 14.56
C LEU A 534 14.23 14.59 14.37
N ALA A 535 14.09 15.32 13.27
CA ALA A 535 14.89 16.52 13.00
C ALA A 535 14.53 17.70 13.93
N GLU A 536 13.26 17.80 14.37
CA GLU A 536 12.75 18.82 15.28
C GLU A 536 13.00 18.49 16.77
N ARG A 537 13.49 17.30 17.10
CA ARG A 537 13.86 16.97 18.50
C ARG A 537 15.09 17.78 18.92
N GLU A 538 14.90 18.63 19.91
CA GLU A 538 15.98 19.23 20.69
C GLU A 538 16.57 18.17 21.63
N GLU A 539 17.83 18.35 22.08
CA GLU A 539 18.56 17.43 22.97
C GLU A 539 17.82 17.13 24.28
#